data_52ea37877308fdbeb3d3b4930defba7c
#
_entry.id   52ea37877308fdbeb3d3b4930defba7c
#
_cell.length_a   1.000
_cell.length_b   1.000
_cell.length_c   1.000
_cell.angle_alpha   90.00
_cell.angle_beta   90.00
_cell.angle_gamma   90.00
#
_symmetry.space_group_name_H-M   'P 1'
#
loop_
_entity.id
_entity.type
_entity.pdbx_description
1 polymer ?
#
loop_
_entity_poly.entity_id
_entity_poly.type
_entity_poly.pdbx_seq_one_letter_code
_entity_poly.pdbx_strand_id
1 'polypeptide(L)'
;MNSPIKITTTMMPVSGRIPDDLYQWLCTTPLEGAATLSDKLRVAVASLKRSHDGDTDYSGALAMQRDLVGNTRRQLAEIESEHGHSEVLSTIMEHAPAIAAALTSAQIKGLPDAIKLEEQLTQRSLQLAEGLLRQAITRQARAYDGQVVINNAQSLIELAQIVHNYLTKSN
;
A
#
# COMPACT_ATOMS: atom_id res chain seq x y z
N MET A 1 26.87 30.68 16.45
CA MET A 1 27.04 29.25 16.80
C MET A 1 25.76 28.79 17.44
N ASN A 2 24.88 28.14 16.68
CA ASN A 2 23.64 27.55 17.21
C ASN A 2 23.91 26.11 17.61
N SER A 3 23.92 25.85 18.92
CA SER A 3 23.98 24.47 19.43
C SER A 3 22.69 23.73 19.09
N PRO A 4 22.75 22.49 18.59
CA PRO A 4 21.55 21.71 18.35
C PRO A 4 20.84 21.40 19.68
N ILE A 5 19.56 21.72 19.75
CA ILE A 5 18.68 21.36 20.87
C ILE A 5 18.62 19.84 20.89
N LYS A 6 19.28 19.19 21.85
CA LYS A 6 19.10 17.76 22.15
C LYS A 6 17.71 17.58 22.72
N ILE A 7 16.77 17.11 21.91
CA ILE A 7 15.48 16.62 22.39
C ILE A 7 15.75 15.32 23.13
N THR A 8 15.87 15.40 24.45
CA THR A 8 15.99 14.22 25.32
C THR A 8 14.60 13.61 25.45
N THR A 9 14.32 12.54 24.71
CA THR A 9 13.07 11.79 24.87
C THR A 9 13.10 11.07 26.21
N THR A 10 12.30 11.54 27.19
CA THR A 10 12.15 10.91 28.50
C THR A 10 11.45 9.57 28.35
N MET A 11 12.11 8.49 28.79
CA MET A 11 11.53 7.14 28.75
C MET A 11 10.64 6.94 29.96
N MET A 12 9.37 6.59 29.75
CA MET A 12 8.43 6.25 30.83
C MET A 12 8.23 4.73 30.86
N PRO A 13 8.30 4.10 32.05
CA PRO A 13 8.05 2.67 32.18
C PRO A 13 6.55 2.39 31.95
N VAL A 14 6.28 1.36 31.14
CA VAL A 14 4.91 0.86 30.90
C VAL A 14 4.87 -0.60 31.31
N SER A 15 3.89 -0.98 32.15
CA SER A 15 3.66 -2.37 32.54
C SER A 15 2.27 -2.82 32.09
N GLY A 16 2.17 -4.07 31.65
CA GLY A 16 0.92 -4.68 31.24
C GLY A 16 1.06 -6.19 31.12
N ARG A 17 -0.08 -6.89 31.08
CA ARG A 17 -0.13 -8.32 30.77
C ARG A 17 -0.69 -8.49 29.36
N ILE A 18 -0.07 -9.36 28.58
CA ILE A 18 -0.54 -9.73 27.24
C ILE A 18 -0.85 -11.22 27.22
N PRO A 19 -1.77 -11.69 26.36
CA PRO A 19 -2.03 -13.11 26.11
C PRO A 19 -0.76 -13.87 25.72
N ASP A 20 -0.73 -15.18 26.05
CA ASP A 20 0.46 -16.01 25.84
C ASP A 20 0.81 -16.14 24.35
N ASP A 21 -0.16 -16.26 23.49
CA ASP A 21 0.00 -16.33 22.05
C ASP A 21 0.71 -15.08 21.48
N LEU A 22 0.34 -13.89 21.94
CA LEU A 22 0.99 -12.64 21.56
C LEU A 22 2.41 -12.54 22.12
N TYR A 23 2.62 -13.03 23.34
CA TYR A 23 3.95 -13.09 23.95
C TYR A 23 4.88 -14.00 23.14
N GLN A 24 4.45 -15.21 22.82
CA GLN A 24 5.21 -16.17 22.02
C GLN A 24 5.52 -15.58 20.63
N TRP A 25 4.55 -14.96 19.98
CA TRP A 25 4.74 -14.31 18.70
C TRP A 25 5.80 -13.19 18.78
N LEU A 26 5.74 -12.33 19.79
CA LEU A 26 6.75 -11.28 20.00
C LEU A 26 8.14 -11.87 20.23
N CYS A 27 8.26 -12.98 20.96
CA CYS A 27 9.54 -13.63 21.22
C CYS A 27 10.16 -14.21 19.95
N THR A 28 9.34 -14.82 19.08
CA THR A 28 9.79 -15.58 17.91
C THR A 28 9.90 -14.75 16.64
N THR A 29 9.10 -13.68 16.51
CA THR A 29 9.09 -12.86 15.28
C THR A 29 10.26 -11.89 15.25
N PRO A 30 11.15 -11.93 14.23
CA PRO A 30 12.18 -10.94 14.05
C PRO A 30 11.52 -9.61 13.60
N LEU A 31 11.81 -8.52 14.29
CA LEU A 31 11.41 -7.17 13.89
C LEU A 31 12.67 -6.35 13.65
N GLU A 32 12.70 -5.67 12.52
CA GLU A 32 13.83 -4.83 12.13
C GLU A 32 14.05 -3.71 13.17
N GLY A 33 15.31 -3.53 13.58
CA GLY A 33 15.66 -2.53 14.62
C GLY A 33 15.24 -2.87 16.04
N ALA A 34 14.72 -4.09 16.32
CA ALA A 34 14.23 -4.50 17.64
C ALA A 34 14.89 -5.80 18.12
N ALA A 35 16.01 -5.67 18.85
CA ALA A 35 16.77 -6.80 19.36
C ALA A 35 16.15 -7.42 20.63
N THR A 36 15.51 -6.61 21.47
CA THR A 36 14.93 -7.04 22.73
C THR A 36 13.40 -6.99 22.69
N LEU A 37 12.74 -7.71 23.63
CA LEU A 37 11.29 -7.65 23.79
C LEU A 37 10.80 -6.19 24.03
N SER A 38 11.55 -5.42 24.82
CA SER A 38 11.26 -4.00 25.04
C SER A 38 11.34 -3.17 23.77
N ASP A 39 12.29 -3.47 22.88
CA ASP A 39 12.39 -2.78 21.58
C ASP A 39 11.24 -3.17 20.67
N LYS A 40 10.87 -4.46 20.64
CA LYS A 40 9.72 -4.94 19.88
C LYS A 40 8.41 -4.28 20.33
N LEU A 41 8.20 -4.15 21.64
CA LEU A 41 7.04 -3.44 22.19
C LEU A 41 7.05 -1.95 21.81
N ARG A 42 8.22 -1.27 21.86
CA ARG A 42 8.34 0.12 21.40
C ARG A 42 7.98 0.27 19.93
N VAL A 43 8.50 -0.61 19.08
CA VAL A 43 8.17 -0.63 17.63
C VAL A 43 6.68 -0.83 17.44
N ALA A 44 6.07 -1.80 18.13
CA ALA A 44 4.64 -2.09 18.02
C ALA A 44 3.77 -0.90 18.47
N VAL A 45 4.10 -0.28 19.61
CA VAL A 45 3.37 0.91 20.11
C VAL A 45 3.56 2.12 19.19
N ALA A 46 4.76 2.34 18.66
CA ALA A 46 5.03 3.41 17.70
C ALA A 46 4.26 3.18 16.39
N SER A 47 4.16 1.92 15.94
CA SER A 47 3.37 1.55 14.76
C SER A 47 1.87 1.79 15.00
N LEU A 48 1.36 1.37 16.17
CA LEU A 48 -0.04 1.61 16.56
C LEU A 48 -0.35 3.12 16.62
N LYS A 49 0.55 3.92 17.21
CA LYS A 49 0.40 5.38 17.24
C LYS A 49 0.32 5.96 15.83
N ARG A 50 1.23 5.59 14.95
CA ARG A 50 1.21 6.04 13.54
C ARG A 50 -0.09 5.62 12.83
N SER A 51 -0.55 4.39 13.07
CA SER A 51 -1.81 3.90 12.49
C SER A 51 -3.04 4.67 13.02
N HIS A 52 -3.02 5.06 14.30
CA HIS A 52 -4.12 5.78 14.93
C HIS A 52 -4.14 7.28 14.57
N ASP A 53 -2.98 7.94 14.66
CA ASP A 53 -2.88 9.39 14.43
C ASP A 53 -2.94 9.74 12.93
N GLY A 54 -2.82 8.75 12.07
CA GLY A 54 -2.56 8.90 10.64
C GLY A 54 -1.13 9.37 10.39
N ASP A 55 -0.53 8.87 9.33
CA ASP A 55 0.75 9.42 8.89
C ASP A 55 0.43 10.70 8.11
N THR A 56 0.79 11.85 8.64
CA THR A 56 0.56 13.15 8.00
C THR A 56 1.44 13.35 6.78
N ASP A 57 2.41 12.45 6.59
CA ASP A 57 3.32 12.42 5.45
C ASP A 57 3.02 11.22 4.54
N TYR A 58 2.82 11.51 3.25
CA TYR A 58 2.58 10.48 2.23
C TYR A 58 3.69 9.42 2.18
N SER A 59 4.95 9.82 2.37
CA SER A 59 6.09 8.89 2.30
C SER A 59 6.05 7.85 3.42
N GLY A 60 5.73 8.28 4.64
CA GLY A 60 5.55 7.38 5.78
C GLY A 60 4.34 6.47 5.61
N ALA A 61 3.20 7.01 5.16
CA ALA A 61 2.03 6.23 4.84
C ALA A 61 2.31 5.18 3.75
N LEU A 62 3.05 5.55 2.71
CA LEU A 62 3.43 4.62 1.64
C LEU A 62 4.35 3.50 2.14
N ALA A 63 5.34 3.84 2.98
CA ALA A 63 6.22 2.84 3.59
C ALA A 63 5.40 1.84 4.42
N MET A 64 4.49 2.31 5.28
CA MET A 64 3.61 1.47 6.07
C MET A 64 2.73 0.55 5.20
N GLN A 65 2.13 1.07 4.12
CA GLN A 65 1.31 0.26 3.21
C GLN A 65 2.15 -0.79 2.47
N ARG A 66 3.39 -0.47 2.12
CA ARG A 66 4.33 -1.44 1.51
C ARG A 66 4.74 -2.53 2.48
N ASP A 67 4.92 -2.22 3.76
CA ASP A 67 5.24 -3.20 4.79
C ASP A 67 4.10 -4.20 4.98
N LEU A 68 2.84 -3.76 4.92
CA LEU A 68 1.67 -4.64 5.02
C LEU A 68 1.64 -5.71 3.92
N VAL A 69 2.08 -5.39 2.71
CA VAL A 69 2.16 -6.36 1.60
C VAL A 69 3.49 -7.11 1.55
N GLY A 70 4.43 -6.80 2.45
CA GLY A 70 5.79 -7.37 2.45
C GLY A 70 5.82 -8.88 2.63
N ASN A 71 4.93 -9.43 3.46
CA ASN A 71 4.81 -10.88 3.62
C ASN A 71 4.33 -11.58 2.34
N THR A 72 3.30 -11.03 1.71
CA THR A 72 2.77 -11.54 0.43
C THR A 72 3.84 -11.48 -0.66
N ARG A 73 4.65 -10.40 -0.72
CA ARG A 73 5.76 -10.29 -1.66
C ARG A 73 6.79 -11.40 -1.47
N ARG A 74 7.14 -11.74 -0.24
CA ARG A 74 8.10 -12.82 0.05
C ARG A 74 7.55 -14.17 -0.41
N GLN A 75 6.28 -14.47 -0.09
CA GLN A 75 5.64 -15.70 -0.52
C GLN A 75 5.53 -15.80 -2.06
N LEU A 76 5.23 -14.70 -2.73
CA LEU A 76 5.20 -14.66 -4.19
C LEU A 76 6.59 -14.85 -4.80
N ALA A 77 7.65 -14.31 -4.21
CA ALA A 77 9.01 -14.51 -4.69
C ALA A 77 9.44 -15.99 -4.67
N GLU A 78 8.94 -16.77 -3.70
CA GLU A 78 9.15 -18.23 -3.66
C GLU A 78 8.45 -18.91 -4.83
N ILE A 79 7.20 -18.56 -5.12
CA ILE A 79 6.42 -19.09 -6.24
C ILE A 79 7.04 -18.67 -7.58
N GLU A 80 7.49 -17.44 -7.69
CA GLU A 80 8.10 -16.89 -8.91
C GLU A 80 9.39 -17.60 -9.29
N SER A 81 10.13 -18.15 -8.33
CA SER A 81 11.34 -18.94 -8.59
C SER A 81 11.06 -20.21 -9.39
N GLU A 82 9.84 -20.76 -9.28
CA GLU A 82 9.43 -22.01 -9.94
C GLU A 82 8.51 -21.77 -11.15
N HIS A 83 7.65 -20.77 -11.08
CA HIS A 83 6.55 -20.56 -12.04
C HIS A 83 6.69 -19.27 -12.87
N GLY A 84 7.72 -18.48 -12.59
CA GLY A 84 7.95 -17.20 -13.25
C GLY A 84 7.16 -16.05 -12.63
N HIS A 85 7.46 -14.84 -13.08
CA HIS A 85 6.96 -13.59 -12.53
C HIS A 85 5.58 -13.22 -13.08
N SER A 86 4.71 -12.71 -12.20
CA SER A 86 3.40 -12.16 -12.58
C SER A 86 3.44 -10.63 -12.67
N GLU A 87 3.42 -10.09 -13.88
CA GLU A 87 3.33 -8.65 -14.13
C GLU A 87 2.01 -8.06 -13.58
N VAL A 88 0.93 -8.84 -13.61
CA VAL A 88 -0.38 -8.41 -13.09
C VAL A 88 -0.28 -8.16 -11.58
N LEU A 89 0.25 -9.13 -10.83
CA LEU A 89 0.41 -8.97 -9.38
C LEU A 89 1.40 -7.86 -9.03
N SER A 90 2.50 -7.74 -9.77
CA SER A 90 3.46 -6.65 -9.58
C SER A 90 2.83 -5.29 -9.77
N THR A 91 2.06 -5.09 -10.84
CA THR A 91 1.35 -3.84 -11.09
C THR A 91 0.38 -3.51 -9.95
N ILE A 92 -0.41 -4.48 -9.49
CA ILE A 92 -1.34 -4.26 -8.37
C ILE A 92 -0.58 -3.93 -7.09
N MET A 93 0.48 -4.68 -6.76
CA MET A 93 1.26 -4.49 -5.54
C MET A 93 2.09 -3.19 -5.53
N GLU A 94 2.32 -2.58 -6.67
CA GLU A 94 2.92 -1.26 -6.77
C GLU A 94 1.88 -0.14 -6.54
N HIS A 95 0.74 -0.25 -7.20
CA HIS A 95 -0.27 0.83 -7.20
C HIS A 95 -1.20 0.82 -5.99
N ALA A 96 -1.61 -0.36 -5.48
CA ALA A 96 -2.54 -0.43 -4.36
C ALA A 96 -2.01 0.23 -3.07
N PRO A 97 -0.74 0.03 -2.65
CA PRO A 97 -0.16 0.75 -1.53
C PRO A 97 -0.13 2.27 -1.74
N ALA A 98 0.09 2.74 -2.97
CA ALA A 98 0.15 4.16 -3.29
C ALA A 98 -1.24 4.83 -3.21
N ILE A 99 -2.30 4.12 -3.60
CA ILE A 99 -3.69 4.58 -3.43
C ILE A 99 -4.06 4.61 -1.95
N ALA A 100 -3.76 3.53 -1.20
CA ALA A 100 -4.02 3.46 0.23
C ALA A 100 -3.26 4.53 1.02
N ALA A 101 -1.99 4.79 0.67
CA ALA A 101 -1.19 5.84 1.28
C ALA A 101 -1.77 7.23 1.04
N ALA A 102 -2.26 7.52 -0.17
CA ALA A 102 -2.92 8.79 -0.47
C ALA A 102 -4.19 9.01 0.37
N LEU A 103 -4.96 7.93 0.62
CA LEU A 103 -6.13 7.99 1.50
C LEU A 103 -5.76 8.19 2.97
N THR A 104 -4.76 7.46 3.46
CA THR A 104 -4.41 7.46 4.90
C THR A 104 -3.60 8.70 5.31
N SER A 105 -2.87 9.33 4.39
CA SER A 105 -2.13 10.58 4.64
C SER A 105 -2.94 11.85 4.34
N ALA A 106 -4.14 11.72 3.81
CA ALA A 106 -4.95 12.88 3.42
C ALA A 106 -5.41 13.69 4.63
N GLN A 107 -5.08 14.97 4.66
CA GLN A 107 -5.57 15.93 5.65
C GLN A 107 -6.66 16.78 5.00
N ILE A 108 -7.91 16.45 5.26
CA ILE A 108 -9.06 17.16 4.69
C ILE A 108 -9.56 18.20 5.72
N LYS A 109 -9.32 19.47 5.43
CA LYS A 109 -9.78 20.60 6.26
C LYS A 109 -10.96 21.32 5.62
N GLY A 110 -11.25 21.04 4.35
CA GLY A 110 -12.33 21.66 3.61
C GLY A 110 -12.50 21.13 2.21
N LEU A 111 -13.48 21.67 1.49
CA LEU A 111 -13.82 21.25 0.13
C LEU A 111 -12.62 21.27 -0.85
N PRO A 112 -11.71 22.27 -0.84
CA PRO A 112 -10.58 22.27 -1.75
C PRO A 112 -9.65 21.07 -1.55
N ASP A 113 -9.42 20.63 -0.30
CA ASP A 113 -8.60 19.47 0.00
C ASP A 113 -9.27 18.17 -0.47
N ALA A 114 -10.59 18.09 -0.31
CA ALA A 114 -11.38 16.95 -0.79
C ALA A 114 -11.32 16.84 -2.32
N ILE A 115 -11.47 17.94 -3.06
CA ILE A 115 -11.34 17.97 -4.53
C ILE A 115 -9.96 17.50 -4.97
N LYS A 116 -8.90 18.00 -4.32
CA LYS A 116 -7.52 17.59 -4.61
C LYS A 116 -7.28 16.10 -4.35
N LEU A 117 -7.83 15.58 -3.26
CA LEU A 117 -7.74 14.15 -2.97
C LEU A 117 -8.48 13.31 -4.02
N GLU A 118 -9.70 13.73 -4.40
CA GLU A 118 -10.49 13.07 -5.45
C GLU A 118 -9.71 13.00 -6.77
N GLU A 119 -9.10 14.12 -7.20
CA GLU A 119 -8.26 14.17 -8.40
C GLU A 119 -7.08 13.19 -8.30
N GLN A 120 -6.34 13.20 -7.20
CA GLN A 120 -5.20 12.33 -6.98
C GLN A 120 -5.58 10.85 -7.00
N LEU A 121 -6.67 10.48 -6.34
CA LEU A 121 -7.14 9.09 -6.28
C LEU A 121 -7.66 8.63 -7.63
N THR A 122 -8.39 9.49 -8.35
CA THR A 122 -8.86 9.21 -9.70
C THR A 122 -7.69 8.96 -10.64
N GLN A 123 -6.69 9.84 -10.63
CA GLN A 123 -5.49 9.68 -11.45
C GLN A 123 -4.76 8.36 -11.17
N ARG A 124 -4.54 8.01 -9.90
CA ARG A 124 -3.86 6.76 -9.50
C ARG A 124 -4.65 5.52 -9.90
N SER A 125 -5.97 5.57 -9.72
CA SER A 125 -6.85 4.46 -10.09
C SER A 125 -6.88 4.23 -11.59
N LEU A 126 -6.90 5.31 -12.38
CA LEU A 126 -6.84 5.22 -13.83
C LEU A 126 -5.46 4.72 -14.31
N GLN A 127 -4.36 5.10 -13.66
CA GLN A 127 -3.03 4.57 -13.95
C GLN A 127 -2.94 3.06 -13.71
N LEU A 128 -3.53 2.57 -12.60
CA LEU A 128 -3.63 1.13 -12.34
C LEU A 128 -4.44 0.42 -13.43
N ALA A 129 -5.62 0.95 -13.77
CA ALA A 129 -6.47 0.38 -14.81
C ALA A 129 -5.77 0.36 -16.17
N GLU A 130 -5.08 1.44 -16.54
CA GLU A 130 -4.29 1.51 -17.78
C GLU A 130 -3.18 0.46 -17.79
N GLY A 131 -2.42 0.31 -16.68
CA GLY A 131 -1.37 -0.70 -16.55
C GLY A 131 -1.90 -2.12 -16.79
N LEU A 132 -3.03 -2.46 -16.16
CA LEU A 132 -3.66 -3.77 -16.35
C LEU A 132 -4.19 -3.97 -17.76
N LEU A 133 -4.84 -2.96 -18.37
CA LEU A 133 -5.36 -3.06 -19.75
C LEU A 133 -4.24 -3.17 -20.77
N ARG A 134 -3.12 -2.48 -20.60
CA ARG A 134 -1.95 -2.62 -21.47
C ARG A 134 -1.44 -4.06 -21.48
N GLN A 135 -1.43 -4.72 -20.33
CA GLN A 135 -1.05 -6.14 -20.24
C GLN A 135 -2.01 -7.05 -21.03
N ALA A 136 -3.32 -6.77 -21.01
CA ALA A 136 -4.30 -7.52 -21.82
C ALA A 136 -4.06 -7.39 -23.33
N ILE A 137 -3.69 -6.19 -23.81
CA ILE A 137 -3.48 -5.92 -25.24
C ILE A 137 -2.19 -6.57 -25.75
N THR A 138 -1.13 -6.52 -24.97
CA THR A 138 0.20 -6.97 -25.42
C THR A 138 0.32 -8.48 -25.54
N ARG A 139 -0.66 -9.27 -25.08
CA ARG A 139 -0.64 -10.74 -25.00
C ARG A 139 0.64 -11.32 -24.39
N GLN A 140 1.47 -10.46 -23.81
CA GLN A 140 2.75 -10.79 -23.16
C GLN A 140 2.64 -10.65 -21.64
N ALA A 141 1.44 -10.37 -21.11
CA ALA A 141 1.22 -10.31 -19.69
C ALA A 141 1.58 -11.67 -19.09
N ARG A 142 2.74 -11.72 -18.45
CA ARG A 142 3.10 -12.86 -17.63
C ARG A 142 2.21 -12.80 -16.40
N ALA A 143 1.18 -13.59 -16.41
CA ALA A 143 0.30 -13.85 -15.28
C ALA A 143 0.30 -15.35 -15.03
N TYR A 144 0.02 -15.78 -13.83
CA TYR A 144 -0.14 -17.22 -13.52
C TYR A 144 -1.31 -17.82 -14.30
N ASP A 145 -2.37 -17.04 -14.53
CA ASP A 145 -3.41 -17.32 -15.51
C ASP A 145 -3.38 -16.22 -16.59
N GLY A 146 -2.94 -16.56 -17.79
CA GLY A 146 -2.83 -15.62 -18.93
C GLY A 146 -4.17 -15.04 -19.39
N GLN A 147 -5.31 -15.59 -18.95
CA GLN A 147 -6.64 -15.11 -19.30
C GLN A 147 -7.25 -14.19 -18.22
N VAL A 148 -6.62 -14.09 -17.04
CA VAL A 148 -7.21 -13.38 -15.89
C VAL A 148 -7.59 -11.93 -16.20
N VAL A 149 -6.75 -11.20 -16.93
CA VAL A 149 -7.04 -9.80 -17.28
C VAL A 149 -8.13 -9.72 -18.34
N ILE A 150 -8.04 -10.55 -19.39
CA ILE A 150 -9.02 -10.55 -20.49
C ILE A 150 -10.41 -10.91 -19.98
N ASN A 151 -10.51 -11.96 -19.13
CA ASN A 151 -11.78 -12.42 -18.58
C ASN A 151 -12.45 -11.37 -17.68
N ASN A 152 -11.65 -10.53 -17.00
CA ASN A 152 -12.17 -9.49 -16.10
C ASN A 152 -12.26 -8.09 -16.78
N ALA A 153 -11.66 -7.88 -17.94
CA ALA A 153 -11.66 -6.58 -18.62
C ALA A 153 -12.87 -6.37 -19.54
N GLN A 154 -13.66 -7.39 -19.84
CA GLN A 154 -14.72 -7.30 -20.84
C GLN A 154 -15.72 -6.18 -20.56
N SER A 155 -16.24 -6.10 -19.34
CA SER A 155 -17.20 -5.06 -18.94
C SER A 155 -16.59 -3.64 -18.99
N LEU A 156 -15.30 -3.52 -18.68
CA LEU A 156 -14.60 -2.24 -18.75
C LEU A 156 -14.39 -1.78 -20.18
N ILE A 157 -14.09 -2.70 -21.10
CA ILE A 157 -13.96 -2.43 -22.54
C ILE A 157 -15.30 -1.95 -23.11
N GLU A 158 -16.39 -2.62 -22.78
CA GLU A 158 -17.74 -2.23 -23.20
C GLU A 158 -18.10 -0.83 -22.68
N LEU A 159 -17.83 -0.55 -21.41
CA LEU A 159 -18.06 0.77 -20.83
C LEU A 159 -17.19 1.85 -21.48
N ALA A 160 -15.93 1.56 -21.77
CA ALA A 160 -15.04 2.50 -22.45
C ALA A 160 -15.54 2.86 -23.85
N GLN A 161 -16.12 1.91 -24.59
CA GLN A 161 -16.76 2.16 -25.88
C GLN A 161 -18.00 3.07 -25.75
N ILE A 162 -18.82 2.85 -24.73
CA ILE A 162 -19.99 3.70 -24.46
C ILE A 162 -19.55 5.14 -24.16
N VAL A 163 -18.55 5.31 -23.29
CA VAL A 163 -18.00 6.63 -22.94
C VAL A 163 -17.42 7.33 -24.18
N HIS A 164 -16.63 6.60 -24.98
CA HIS A 164 -16.07 7.13 -26.21
C HIS A 164 -17.16 7.62 -27.17
N ASN A 165 -18.21 6.82 -27.39
CA ASN A 165 -19.33 7.16 -28.24
C ASN A 165 -20.14 8.36 -27.73
N TYR A 166 -20.24 8.52 -26.41
CA TYR A 166 -20.89 9.66 -25.80
C TYR A 166 -20.13 10.96 -26.02
N LEU A 167 -18.80 10.93 -25.77
CA LEU A 167 -17.95 12.11 -25.94
C LEU A 167 -17.81 12.55 -27.41
N THR A 168 -17.80 11.60 -28.35
CA THR A 168 -17.72 11.92 -29.79
C THR A 168 -19.03 12.45 -30.39
N LYS A 169 -20.18 12.18 -29.76
CA LYS A 169 -21.48 12.72 -30.18
C LYS A 169 -21.79 14.11 -29.59
N SER A 170 -21.06 14.51 -28.56
CA SER A 170 -21.26 15.79 -27.86
C SER A 170 -20.37 16.90 -28.41
N ASN A 171 -19.51 16.63 -29.39
CA ASN A 171 -18.74 17.56 -30.20
C ASN A 171 -19.31 17.64 -31.62
#